data_4de6847209ab194fe2dda7ace286df9a
#
_entry.id   4de6847209ab194fe2dda7ace286df9a
#
_cell.length_a   1.000
_cell.length_b   1.000
_cell.length_c   1.000
_cell.angle_alpha   90.00
_cell.angle_beta   90.00
_cell.angle_gamma   90.00
#
_symmetry.space_group_name_H-M   'P 1'
#
loop_
_entity.id
_entity.type
_entity.pdbx_description
1 polymer ?
#
loop_
_entity_poly.entity_id
_entity_poly.type
_entity_poly.pdbx_seq_one_letter_code
_entity_poly.pdbx_strand_id
1 'polypeptide(L)'
;EHRRNKKDFTGKSNGEYLSGFLKEDCIKPVITLVIHFGAEEWDGPLSLHEMMSVSDIEILSFVENYRIHLIDPAKLTEEQLDHFSTSLKEVMGYIKYSKNKEQLLKFLHTDTHRSIEMNAVRVIKTITNTPIEVSEEEEEIEMCKAIEDLIAESEARGRAEGEVRGEARGRAEGETRGEAKGMIEICLDMSFSKEDILKKLQEKLNISLQQAGEYFEMYGKHIV
;
A
#
# COMPACT_ATOMS: atom_id res chain seq x y z
N GLU A 1 -0.18 38.57 -21.98
CA GLU A 1 0.49 39.38 -23.05
C GLU A 1 -0.21 39.22 -24.42
N HIS A 2 -0.46 37.99 -24.87
CA HIS A 2 -1.05 37.74 -26.21
C HIS A 2 -2.49 38.28 -26.41
N ARG A 3 -3.28 38.46 -25.33
CA ARG A 3 -4.62 39.06 -25.38
C ARG A 3 -4.60 40.57 -25.36
N ARG A 4 -3.59 41.20 -24.77
CA ARG A 4 -3.42 42.65 -24.70
C ARG A 4 -3.20 43.23 -26.09
N ASN A 5 -2.43 42.54 -26.93
CA ASN A 5 -2.10 43.01 -28.29
C ASN A 5 -3.26 42.93 -29.29
N LYS A 6 -4.41 42.33 -28.91
CA LYS A 6 -5.59 42.19 -29.78
C LYS A 6 -6.80 43.03 -29.33
N LYS A 7 -6.70 43.73 -28.18
CA LYS A 7 -7.80 44.60 -27.71
C LYS A 7 -7.67 46.01 -28.26
N ASP A 8 -8.78 46.55 -28.65
CA ASP A 8 -8.89 47.97 -29.02
C ASP A 8 -9.19 48.79 -27.76
N PHE A 9 -8.26 49.64 -27.38
CA PHE A 9 -8.38 50.55 -26.25
C PHE A 9 -8.76 51.98 -26.69
N THR A 10 -9.11 52.20 -27.97
CA THR A 10 -9.50 53.53 -28.48
C THR A 10 -10.75 54.03 -27.75
N GLY A 11 -10.65 55.22 -27.16
CA GLY A 11 -11.75 55.80 -26.41
C GLY A 11 -12.01 55.21 -25.00
N LYS A 12 -11.14 54.34 -24.53
CA LYS A 12 -11.23 53.76 -23.17
C LYS A 12 -10.51 54.64 -22.15
N SER A 13 -10.76 54.39 -20.85
CA SER A 13 -10.15 55.13 -19.76
C SER A 13 -8.65 54.83 -19.63
N ASN A 14 -7.88 55.73 -18.99
CA ASN A 14 -6.48 55.50 -18.72
C ASN A 14 -6.25 54.24 -17.84
N GLY A 15 -7.18 53.92 -16.91
CA GLY A 15 -7.14 52.73 -16.09
C GLY A 15 -7.25 51.44 -16.89
N GLU A 16 -8.15 51.41 -17.88
CA GLU A 16 -8.30 50.25 -18.77
C GLU A 16 -7.08 50.04 -19.66
N TYR A 17 -6.55 51.12 -20.18
CA TYR A 17 -5.32 51.08 -20.99
C TYR A 17 -4.13 50.56 -20.19
N LEU A 18 -3.93 51.08 -18.98
CA LEU A 18 -2.80 50.66 -18.11
C LEU A 18 -2.93 49.24 -17.57
N SER A 19 -4.14 48.85 -17.18
CA SER A 19 -4.39 47.48 -16.65
C SER A 19 -4.41 46.42 -17.77
N GLY A 20 -4.74 46.81 -19.00
CA GLY A 20 -4.99 45.88 -20.10
C GLY A 20 -6.31 45.14 -19.98
N PHE A 21 -7.19 45.56 -19.05
CA PHE A 21 -8.54 45.01 -18.86
C PHE A 21 -9.60 46.10 -19.19
N LEU A 22 -10.59 45.71 -19.95
CA LEU A 22 -11.78 46.53 -20.19
C LEU A 22 -12.82 46.23 -19.10
N LYS A 23 -13.73 47.18 -18.81
CA LYS A 23 -14.81 46.99 -17.82
C LYS A 23 -15.71 45.80 -18.15
N GLU A 24 -15.89 45.53 -19.45
CA GLU A 24 -16.68 44.42 -19.96
C GLU A 24 -15.92 43.07 -20.03
N ASP A 25 -14.63 43.05 -19.70
CA ASP A 25 -13.85 41.80 -19.71
C ASP A 25 -14.31 40.82 -18.65
N CYS A 26 -14.61 39.60 -19.07
CA CYS A 26 -14.88 38.47 -18.18
C CYS A 26 -13.69 37.56 -18.15
N ILE A 27 -13.26 37.19 -16.94
CA ILE A 27 -12.19 36.22 -16.71
C ILE A 27 -12.83 34.83 -16.58
N LYS A 28 -12.28 33.85 -17.27
CA LYS A 28 -12.70 32.44 -17.08
C LYS A 28 -12.29 31.97 -15.69
N PRO A 29 -13.17 31.29 -14.97
CA PRO A 29 -12.79 30.72 -13.67
C PRO A 29 -11.69 29.66 -13.86
N VAL A 30 -10.78 29.58 -12.90
CA VAL A 30 -9.78 28.52 -12.76
C VAL A 30 -10.15 27.71 -11.54
N ILE A 31 -10.30 26.41 -11.75
CA ILE A 31 -10.60 25.46 -10.67
C ILE A 31 -9.38 24.57 -10.51
N THR A 32 -8.85 24.48 -9.29
CA THR A 32 -7.78 23.55 -8.97
C THR A 32 -8.37 22.26 -8.42
N LEU A 33 -8.25 21.19 -9.20
CA LEU A 33 -8.64 19.85 -8.84
C LEU A 33 -7.38 19.06 -8.50
N VAL A 34 -7.36 18.44 -7.33
CA VAL A 34 -6.27 17.58 -6.87
C VAL A 34 -6.81 16.17 -6.70
N ILE A 35 -6.12 15.20 -7.26
CA ILE A 35 -6.44 13.79 -7.10
C ILE A 35 -5.38 13.17 -6.20
N HIS A 36 -5.82 12.57 -5.09
CA HIS A 36 -4.95 11.82 -4.19
C HIS A 36 -4.91 10.36 -4.65
N PHE A 37 -3.75 9.88 -5.07
CA PHE A 37 -3.59 8.50 -5.53
C PHE A 37 -3.11 7.54 -4.42
N GLY A 38 -3.20 7.95 -3.16
CA GLY A 38 -2.90 7.09 -2.01
C GLY A 38 -4.07 6.16 -1.67
N ALA A 39 -3.78 4.98 -1.16
CA ALA A 39 -4.78 4.07 -0.61
C ALA A 39 -5.21 4.44 0.82
N GLU A 40 -4.47 5.35 1.47
CA GLU A 40 -4.84 5.96 2.75
C GLU A 40 -5.67 7.21 2.49
N GLU A 41 -6.51 7.58 3.46
CA GLU A 41 -7.21 8.84 3.40
C GLU A 41 -6.24 10.02 3.47
N TRP A 42 -6.58 11.07 2.73
CA TRP A 42 -5.85 12.33 2.83
C TRP A 42 -6.04 12.96 4.21
N ASP A 43 -4.96 13.29 4.87
CA ASP A 43 -4.90 13.94 6.19
C ASP A 43 -4.29 15.35 6.17
N GLY A 44 -3.91 15.84 4.98
CA GLY A 44 -3.30 17.16 4.81
C GLY A 44 -4.32 18.30 4.71
N PRO A 45 -3.84 19.55 4.71
CA PRO A 45 -4.68 20.74 4.59
C PRO A 45 -5.35 20.82 3.20
N LEU A 46 -6.57 21.37 3.19
CA LEU A 46 -7.35 21.59 1.97
C LEU A 46 -7.43 23.06 1.56
N SER A 47 -6.90 23.95 2.40
CA SER A 47 -6.92 25.38 2.14
C SER A 47 -5.69 26.08 2.67
N LEU A 48 -5.42 27.28 2.12
CA LEU A 48 -4.32 28.10 2.55
C LEU A 48 -4.42 28.49 4.04
N HIS A 49 -5.64 28.79 4.51
CA HIS A 49 -5.86 29.14 5.92
C HIS A 49 -5.48 28.00 6.88
N GLU A 50 -5.71 26.74 6.49
CA GLU A 50 -5.34 25.57 7.31
C GLU A 50 -3.82 25.39 7.45
N MET A 51 -3.03 26.02 6.57
CA MET A 51 -1.56 25.97 6.59
C MET A 51 -0.95 27.15 7.37
N MET A 52 -1.75 28.13 7.79
CA MET A 52 -1.25 29.31 8.46
C MET A 52 -0.99 29.06 9.94
N SER A 53 0.00 29.72 10.49
CA SER A 53 0.33 29.67 11.93
C SER A 53 -0.66 30.46 12.81
N VAL A 54 -1.61 31.16 12.21
CA VAL A 54 -2.61 31.99 12.86
C VAL A 54 -3.98 31.40 12.63
N SER A 55 -4.74 31.19 13.71
CA SER A 55 -6.13 30.68 13.68
C SER A 55 -7.19 31.75 14.03
N ASP A 56 -6.76 32.99 14.23
CA ASP A 56 -7.65 34.10 14.53
C ASP A 56 -8.50 34.45 13.30
N ILE A 57 -9.83 34.31 13.44
CA ILE A 57 -10.79 34.52 12.36
C ILE A 57 -10.79 35.98 11.89
N GLU A 58 -10.56 36.94 12.77
CA GLU A 58 -10.53 38.37 12.39
C GLU A 58 -9.30 38.62 11.49
N ILE A 59 -8.13 38.08 11.85
CA ILE A 59 -6.92 38.19 11.02
C ILE A 59 -7.09 37.48 9.72
N LEU A 60 -7.62 36.25 9.74
CA LEU A 60 -7.84 35.44 8.54
C LEU A 60 -8.86 36.07 7.57
N SER A 61 -9.78 36.92 8.08
CA SER A 61 -10.73 37.62 7.21
C SER A 61 -10.07 38.63 6.26
N PHE A 62 -8.85 39.08 6.55
CA PHE A 62 -8.04 39.94 5.68
C PHE A 62 -7.14 39.18 4.71
N VAL A 63 -7.11 37.86 4.80
CA VAL A 63 -6.27 37.00 3.96
C VAL A 63 -7.17 36.16 3.05
N GLU A 64 -6.97 36.30 1.73
CA GLU A 64 -7.70 35.48 0.77
C GLU A 64 -7.40 33.99 0.98
N ASN A 65 -8.46 33.18 1.06
CA ASN A 65 -8.33 31.73 1.22
C ASN A 65 -8.41 31.03 -0.14
N TYR A 66 -7.38 30.28 -0.47
CA TYR A 66 -7.37 29.44 -1.65
C TYR A 66 -7.62 28.00 -1.24
N ARG A 67 -8.69 27.39 -1.78
CA ARG A 67 -9.07 26.01 -1.52
C ARG A 67 -8.77 25.12 -2.73
N ILE A 68 -8.32 23.92 -2.47
CA ILE A 68 -8.24 22.85 -3.46
C ILE A 68 -9.52 22.00 -3.42
N HIS A 69 -9.92 21.49 -4.56
CA HIS A 69 -10.98 20.49 -4.66
C HIS A 69 -10.31 19.12 -4.72
N LEU A 70 -10.30 18.42 -3.58
CA LEU A 70 -9.66 17.12 -3.45
C LEU A 70 -10.61 16.00 -3.87
N ILE A 71 -10.15 15.12 -4.75
CA ILE A 71 -10.73 13.80 -4.99
C ILE A 71 -9.85 12.80 -4.25
N ASP A 72 -10.41 12.19 -3.20
CA ASP A 72 -9.77 11.16 -2.40
C ASP A 72 -10.51 9.84 -2.64
N PRO A 73 -9.92 8.87 -3.38
CA PRO A 73 -10.57 7.60 -3.67
C PRO A 73 -11.06 6.86 -2.44
N ALA A 74 -10.32 6.93 -1.33
CA ALA A 74 -10.70 6.26 -0.08
C ALA A 74 -12.04 6.75 0.47
N LYS A 75 -12.40 8.01 0.22
CA LYS A 75 -13.62 8.67 0.71
C LYS A 75 -14.79 8.66 -0.29
N LEU A 76 -14.53 8.28 -1.55
CA LEU A 76 -15.60 8.24 -2.56
C LEU A 76 -16.66 7.20 -2.20
N THR A 77 -17.94 7.55 -2.36
CA THR A 77 -19.04 6.58 -2.30
C THR A 77 -19.15 5.83 -3.62
N GLU A 78 -19.87 4.70 -3.65
CA GLU A 78 -20.19 3.97 -4.88
C GLU A 78 -20.88 4.91 -5.91
N GLU A 79 -21.87 5.67 -5.45
CA GLU A 79 -22.59 6.63 -6.28
C GLU A 79 -21.67 7.69 -6.88
N GLN A 80 -20.69 8.18 -6.12
CA GLN A 80 -19.69 9.12 -6.60
C GLN A 80 -18.74 8.50 -7.63
N LEU A 81 -18.38 7.23 -7.44
CA LEU A 81 -17.60 6.47 -8.43
C LEU A 81 -18.38 6.31 -9.74
N ASP A 82 -19.69 6.11 -9.66
CA ASP A 82 -20.57 5.97 -10.84
C ASP A 82 -20.71 7.24 -11.66
N HIS A 83 -20.38 8.40 -11.10
CA HIS A 83 -20.36 9.66 -11.87
C HIS A 83 -19.16 9.77 -12.84
N PHE A 84 -18.10 8.98 -12.66
CA PHE A 84 -17.03 8.94 -13.63
C PHE A 84 -17.45 8.11 -14.86
N SER A 85 -17.39 8.71 -16.03
CA SER A 85 -17.80 8.09 -17.31
C SER A 85 -16.64 7.57 -18.16
N THR A 86 -15.41 7.61 -17.61
CA THR A 86 -14.18 7.17 -18.28
C THR A 86 -13.48 6.14 -17.43
N SER A 87 -12.43 5.51 -17.95
CA SER A 87 -11.53 4.58 -17.23
C SER A 87 -10.93 5.16 -15.93
N LEU A 88 -11.19 6.43 -15.63
CA LEU A 88 -10.88 7.01 -14.32
C LEU A 88 -11.70 6.36 -13.20
N LYS A 89 -12.91 5.88 -13.49
CA LYS A 89 -13.75 5.10 -12.56
C LYS A 89 -13.01 3.85 -12.08
N GLU A 90 -12.46 3.10 -13.03
CA GLU A 90 -11.72 1.87 -12.77
C GLU A 90 -10.45 2.17 -11.93
N VAL A 91 -9.72 3.22 -12.28
CA VAL A 91 -8.53 3.66 -11.54
C VAL A 91 -8.90 4.02 -10.08
N MET A 92 -9.92 4.85 -9.89
CA MET A 92 -10.35 5.29 -8.56
C MET A 92 -10.89 4.13 -7.71
N GLY A 93 -11.72 3.27 -8.32
CA GLY A 93 -12.26 2.07 -7.67
C GLY A 93 -11.17 1.09 -7.29
N TYR A 94 -10.19 0.85 -8.17
CA TYR A 94 -9.04 0.01 -7.87
C TYR A 94 -8.26 0.54 -6.67
N ILE A 95 -7.93 1.83 -6.65
CA ILE A 95 -7.20 2.45 -5.54
C ILE A 95 -7.99 2.33 -4.23
N LYS A 96 -9.29 2.67 -4.26
CA LYS A 96 -10.19 2.57 -3.11
C LYS A 96 -10.19 1.20 -2.46
N TYR A 97 -10.25 0.14 -3.27
CA TYR A 97 -10.37 -1.24 -2.79
C TYR A 97 -9.05 -2.00 -2.74
N SER A 98 -7.91 -1.38 -3.13
CA SER A 98 -6.60 -2.05 -3.26
C SER A 98 -6.12 -2.76 -1.99
N LYS A 99 -6.55 -2.32 -0.81
CA LYS A 99 -6.20 -2.93 0.48
C LYS A 99 -7.11 -4.09 0.90
N ASN A 100 -8.23 -4.27 0.25
CA ASN A 100 -9.20 -5.31 0.57
C ASN A 100 -9.46 -6.20 -0.64
N LYS A 101 -8.84 -7.38 -0.64
CA LYS A 101 -8.94 -8.36 -1.73
C LYS A 101 -10.39 -8.68 -2.13
N GLU A 102 -11.27 -8.92 -1.14
CA GLU A 102 -12.65 -9.31 -1.40
C GLU A 102 -13.45 -8.18 -2.05
N GLN A 103 -13.27 -6.95 -1.54
CA GLN A 103 -13.95 -5.77 -2.09
C GLN A 103 -13.41 -5.42 -3.48
N LEU A 104 -12.09 -5.55 -3.69
CA LEU A 104 -11.47 -5.31 -4.99
C LEU A 104 -12.00 -6.30 -6.03
N LEU A 105 -12.00 -7.60 -5.73
CA LEU A 105 -12.53 -8.61 -6.64
C LEU A 105 -14.02 -8.39 -6.91
N LYS A 106 -14.81 -8.08 -5.87
CA LYS A 106 -16.23 -7.75 -6.03
C LYS A 106 -16.44 -6.55 -6.97
N PHE A 107 -15.62 -5.51 -6.83
CA PHE A 107 -15.68 -4.34 -7.72
C PHE A 107 -15.34 -4.72 -9.17
N LEU A 108 -14.27 -5.48 -9.37
CA LEU A 108 -13.81 -5.91 -10.71
C LEU A 108 -14.73 -6.94 -11.37
N HIS A 109 -15.46 -7.76 -10.60
CA HIS A 109 -16.43 -8.73 -11.13
C HIS A 109 -17.72 -8.10 -11.66
N THR A 110 -17.95 -6.82 -11.43
CA THR A 110 -19.12 -6.14 -11.98
C THR A 110 -18.96 -6.03 -13.50
N ASP A 111 -20.01 -6.34 -14.26
CA ASP A 111 -19.95 -6.43 -15.74
C ASP A 111 -19.40 -5.19 -16.44
N THR A 112 -19.50 -4.04 -15.79
CA THR A 112 -18.99 -2.74 -16.29
C THR A 112 -17.47 -2.57 -16.17
N HIS A 113 -16.78 -3.43 -15.39
CA HIS A 113 -15.34 -3.27 -15.08
C HIS A 113 -14.50 -4.46 -15.50
N ARG A 114 -15.07 -5.33 -16.30
CA ARG A 114 -14.45 -6.59 -16.70
C ARG A 114 -13.27 -6.38 -17.63
N SER A 115 -13.41 -5.45 -18.57
CA SER A 115 -12.34 -5.04 -19.49
C SER A 115 -11.97 -3.58 -19.23
N ILE A 116 -10.68 -3.33 -19.03
CA ILE A 116 -10.15 -2.00 -18.71
C ILE A 116 -9.15 -1.60 -19.78
N GLU A 117 -9.26 -0.34 -20.22
CA GLU A 117 -8.32 0.24 -21.18
C GLU A 117 -6.88 0.15 -20.67
N MET A 118 -5.95 -0.19 -21.55
CA MET A 118 -4.55 -0.36 -21.22
C MET A 118 -3.91 0.88 -20.57
N ASN A 119 -4.36 2.07 -20.92
CA ASN A 119 -3.87 3.30 -20.30
C ASN A 119 -4.24 3.38 -18.81
N ALA A 120 -5.44 2.95 -18.43
CA ALA A 120 -5.86 2.88 -17.02
C ALA A 120 -5.05 1.82 -16.25
N VAL A 121 -4.79 0.67 -16.88
CA VAL A 121 -3.95 -0.39 -16.32
C VAL A 121 -2.53 0.10 -16.04
N ARG A 122 -1.93 0.86 -16.96
CA ARG A 122 -0.60 1.48 -16.77
C ARG A 122 -0.59 2.45 -15.61
N VAL A 123 -1.65 3.24 -15.45
CA VAL A 123 -1.81 4.16 -14.32
C VAL A 123 -1.92 3.38 -13.02
N ILE A 124 -2.78 2.37 -12.94
CA ILE A 124 -2.94 1.51 -11.77
C ILE A 124 -1.60 0.88 -11.40
N LYS A 125 -0.93 0.22 -12.37
CA LYS A 125 0.38 -0.41 -12.17
C LYS A 125 1.41 0.56 -11.57
N THR A 126 1.48 1.77 -12.13
CA THR A 126 2.47 2.78 -11.71
C THR A 126 2.19 3.31 -10.31
N ILE A 127 0.92 3.56 -9.98
CA ILE A 127 0.52 4.17 -8.72
C ILE A 127 0.51 3.15 -7.57
N THR A 128 -0.01 1.95 -7.82
CA THR A 128 -0.16 0.91 -6.79
C THR A 128 1.01 -0.06 -6.73
N ASN A 129 1.97 0.07 -7.65
CA ASN A 129 3.08 -0.87 -7.83
C ASN A 129 2.63 -2.33 -7.99
N THR A 130 1.43 -2.53 -8.57
CA THR A 130 0.89 -3.87 -8.81
C THR A 130 1.64 -4.50 -9.99
N PRO A 131 2.21 -5.71 -9.86
CA PRO A 131 3.03 -6.34 -10.89
C PRO A 131 2.19 -6.97 -12.00
N ILE A 132 1.31 -6.19 -12.65
CA ILE A 132 0.52 -6.63 -13.79
C ILE A 132 1.42 -6.62 -15.03
N GLU A 133 1.44 -7.71 -15.80
CA GLU A 133 2.06 -7.74 -17.10
C GLU A 133 1.21 -6.92 -18.08
N VAL A 134 1.86 -5.99 -18.77
CA VAL A 134 1.21 -5.08 -19.73
C VAL A 134 1.82 -5.33 -21.08
N SER A 135 1.03 -5.84 -22.04
CA SER A 135 1.41 -5.94 -23.45
C SER A 135 1.29 -4.57 -24.13
N GLU A 136 2.19 -4.27 -25.06
CA GLU A 136 2.10 -3.04 -25.87
C GLU A 136 1.09 -3.18 -27.02
N GLU A 137 0.72 -4.42 -27.37
CA GLU A 137 -0.14 -4.74 -28.52
C GLU A 137 -1.63 -4.79 -28.15
N GLU A 138 -1.96 -4.88 -26.86
CA GLU A 138 -3.33 -4.98 -26.37
C GLU A 138 -3.90 -3.59 -26.04
N GLU A 139 -5.13 -3.32 -26.48
CA GLU A 139 -5.85 -2.07 -26.17
C GLU A 139 -6.58 -2.17 -24.83
N GLU A 140 -7.02 -3.36 -24.45
CA GLU A 140 -7.77 -3.65 -23.22
C GLU A 140 -7.28 -4.93 -22.56
N ILE A 141 -7.45 -5.04 -21.24
CA ILE A 141 -7.14 -6.22 -20.45
C ILE A 141 -8.32 -6.62 -19.57
N GLU A 142 -8.54 -7.90 -19.40
CA GLU A 142 -9.47 -8.45 -18.41
C GLU A 142 -8.84 -8.36 -17.00
N MET A 143 -9.00 -7.21 -16.38
CA MET A 143 -8.34 -6.87 -15.12
C MET A 143 -8.68 -7.85 -14.00
N CYS A 144 -9.93 -8.32 -13.92
CA CYS A 144 -10.36 -9.26 -12.90
C CYS A 144 -9.51 -10.53 -12.94
N LYS A 145 -9.36 -11.12 -14.13
CA LYS A 145 -8.55 -12.33 -14.34
C LYS A 145 -7.07 -12.08 -14.03
N ALA A 146 -6.51 -10.96 -14.50
CA ALA A 146 -5.12 -10.61 -14.23
C ALA A 146 -4.83 -10.50 -12.72
N ILE A 147 -5.75 -9.94 -11.95
CA ILE A 147 -5.62 -9.82 -10.49
C ILE A 147 -5.82 -11.17 -9.79
N GLU A 148 -6.77 -12.00 -10.25
CA GLU A 148 -6.97 -13.36 -9.72
C GLU A 148 -5.73 -14.23 -9.93
N ASP A 149 -5.15 -14.21 -11.13
CA ASP A 149 -3.94 -14.95 -11.47
C ASP A 149 -2.75 -14.48 -10.61
N LEU A 150 -2.59 -13.16 -10.41
CA LEU A 150 -1.55 -12.58 -9.56
C LEU A 150 -1.70 -13.01 -8.09
N ILE A 151 -2.94 -13.02 -7.59
CA ILE A 151 -3.23 -13.47 -6.23
C ILE A 151 -2.91 -14.95 -6.08
N ALA A 152 -3.34 -15.79 -7.03
CA ALA A 152 -3.09 -17.24 -7.01
C ALA A 152 -1.58 -17.54 -7.05
N GLU A 153 -0.82 -16.83 -7.88
CA GLU A 153 0.64 -16.97 -7.95
C GLU A 153 1.31 -16.55 -6.62
N SER A 154 0.89 -15.43 -6.05
CA SER A 154 1.42 -14.96 -4.76
C SER A 154 1.14 -15.93 -3.62
N GLU A 155 -0.08 -16.50 -3.57
CA GLU A 155 -0.45 -17.51 -2.58
C GLU A 155 0.32 -18.83 -2.77
N ALA A 156 0.54 -19.24 -4.02
CA ALA A 156 1.33 -20.42 -4.34
C ALA A 156 2.80 -20.25 -3.91
N ARG A 157 3.39 -19.08 -4.22
CA ARG A 157 4.75 -18.74 -3.80
C ARG A 157 4.88 -18.70 -2.29
N GLY A 158 3.95 -18.05 -1.59
CA GLY A 158 3.93 -17.99 -0.12
C GLY A 158 3.84 -19.37 0.53
N ARG A 159 3.03 -20.30 -0.05
CA ARG A 159 2.95 -21.69 0.43
C ARG A 159 4.26 -22.43 0.22
N ALA A 160 4.87 -22.34 -0.98
CA ALA A 160 6.13 -23.00 -1.29
C ALA A 160 7.27 -22.50 -0.38
N GLU A 161 7.38 -21.18 -0.18
CA GLU A 161 8.37 -20.60 0.73
C GLU A 161 8.13 -21.03 2.19
N GLY A 162 6.87 -21.08 2.62
CA GLY A 162 6.48 -21.55 3.95
C GLY A 162 6.82 -23.01 4.17
N GLU A 163 6.60 -23.88 3.20
CA GLU A 163 6.94 -25.30 3.22
C GLU A 163 8.45 -25.51 3.32
N VAL A 164 9.23 -24.88 2.45
CA VAL A 164 10.71 -24.95 2.48
C VAL A 164 11.26 -24.47 3.81
N ARG A 165 10.74 -23.36 4.34
CA ARG A 165 11.16 -22.82 5.63
C ARG A 165 10.76 -23.73 6.80
N GLY A 166 9.55 -24.31 6.71
CA GLY A 166 9.05 -25.28 7.69
C GLY A 166 9.90 -26.57 7.72
N GLU A 167 10.21 -27.13 6.55
CA GLU A 167 11.08 -28.30 6.43
C GLU A 167 12.50 -28.03 6.96
N ALA A 168 13.10 -26.90 6.58
CA ALA A 168 14.44 -26.53 7.05
C ALA A 168 14.48 -26.38 8.59
N ARG A 169 13.45 -25.73 9.16
CA ARG A 169 13.33 -25.58 10.61
C ARG A 169 13.10 -26.93 11.29
N GLY A 170 12.19 -27.75 10.78
CA GLY A 170 11.92 -29.08 11.32
C GLY A 170 13.14 -30.00 11.29
N ARG A 171 13.96 -29.92 10.21
CA ARG A 171 15.23 -30.65 10.13
C ARG A 171 16.22 -30.19 11.18
N ALA A 172 16.46 -28.88 11.31
CA ALA A 172 17.39 -28.34 12.29
C ALA A 172 16.96 -28.65 13.74
N GLU A 173 15.67 -28.53 14.04
CA GLU A 173 15.15 -28.92 15.36
C GLU A 173 15.27 -30.43 15.60
N GLY A 174 15.04 -31.25 14.57
CA GLY A 174 15.22 -32.70 14.64
C GLY A 174 16.67 -33.13 14.88
N GLU A 175 17.62 -32.50 14.17
CA GLU A 175 19.06 -32.71 14.36
C GLU A 175 19.50 -32.35 15.79
N THR A 176 19.14 -31.13 16.25
CA THR A 176 19.44 -30.68 17.61
C THR A 176 18.85 -31.62 18.69
N ARG A 177 17.62 -32.07 18.45
CA ARG A 177 16.95 -33.03 19.37
C ARG A 177 17.62 -34.39 19.38
N GLY A 178 18.05 -34.87 18.21
CA GLY A 178 18.81 -36.13 18.08
C GLY A 178 20.16 -36.08 18.81
N GLU A 179 20.91 -34.99 18.60
CA GLU A 179 22.18 -34.74 19.27
C GLU A 179 22.02 -34.63 20.78
N ALA A 180 20.99 -33.86 21.23
CA ALA A 180 20.71 -33.75 22.69
C ALA A 180 20.41 -35.09 23.30
N LYS A 181 19.61 -35.96 22.67
CA LYS A 181 19.31 -37.30 23.12
C LYS A 181 20.59 -38.13 23.25
N GLY A 182 21.42 -38.22 22.21
CA GLY A 182 22.66 -38.96 22.21
C GLY A 182 23.64 -38.47 23.27
N MET A 183 23.75 -37.16 23.48
CA MET A 183 24.59 -36.57 24.53
C MET A 183 24.10 -36.93 25.94
N ILE A 184 22.78 -36.88 26.17
CA ILE A 184 22.20 -37.26 27.49
C ILE A 184 22.48 -38.73 27.79
N GLU A 185 22.24 -39.63 26.84
CA GLU A 185 22.49 -41.05 26.98
C GLU A 185 23.97 -41.33 27.36
N ILE A 186 24.91 -40.79 26.59
CA ILE A 186 26.35 -40.96 26.84
C ILE A 186 26.76 -40.39 28.22
N CYS A 187 26.25 -39.21 28.58
CA CYS A 187 26.59 -38.59 29.86
C CYS A 187 26.03 -39.37 31.05
N LEU A 188 24.82 -39.95 30.92
CA LEU A 188 24.25 -40.81 31.96
C LEU A 188 25.05 -42.11 32.13
N ASP A 189 25.46 -42.75 31.02
CA ASP A 189 26.31 -43.93 31.06
C ASP A 189 27.67 -43.65 31.74
N MET A 190 28.17 -42.42 31.62
CA MET A 190 29.39 -41.97 32.29
C MET A 190 29.16 -41.45 33.71
N SER A 191 27.94 -41.55 34.24
CA SER A 191 27.56 -41.12 35.60
C SER A 191 27.75 -39.61 35.87
N PHE A 192 27.56 -38.75 34.84
CA PHE A 192 27.56 -37.28 35.01
C PHE A 192 26.37 -36.82 35.83
N SER A 193 26.57 -35.75 36.62
CA SER A 193 25.45 -35.09 37.31
C SER A 193 24.49 -34.39 36.32
N LYS A 194 23.22 -34.20 36.75
CA LYS A 194 22.23 -33.47 35.95
C LYS A 194 22.75 -32.08 35.58
N GLU A 195 23.36 -31.36 36.52
CA GLU A 195 23.91 -30.02 36.30
C GLU A 195 24.99 -30.02 35.22
N ASP A 196 25.90 -31.01 35.25
CA ASP A 196 26.97 -31.14 34.25
C ASP A 196 26.41 -31.46 32.85
N ILE A 197 25.36 -32.29 32.78
CA ILE A 197 24.68 -32.62 31.52
C ILE A 197 24.02 -31.39 30.93
N LEU A 198 23.27 -30.63 31.72
CA LEU A 198 22.61 -29.39 31.26
C LEU A 198 23.64 -28.38 30.73
N LYS A 199 24.76 -28.21 31.44
CA LYS A 199 25.82 -27.31 30.99
C LYS A 199 26.45 -27.76 29.69
N LYS A 200 26.72 -29.06 29.52
CA LYS A 200 27.25 -29.62 28.26
C LYS A 200 26.28 -29.42 27.09
N LEU A 201 24.98 -29.62 27.30
CA LEU A 201 23.97 -29.38 26.27
C LEU A 201 23.96 -27.92 25.81
N GLN A 202 24.01 -26.98 26.76
CA GLN A 202 24.08 -25.55 26.43
C GLN A 202 25.33 -25.20 25.61
N GLU A 203 26.51 -25.66 26.07
CA GLU A 203 27.79 -25.36 25.43
C GLU A 203 27.93 -25.97 24.03
N LYS A 204 27.44 -27.19 23.85
CA LYS A 204 27.61 -27.92 22.57
C LYS A 204 26.57 -27.63 21.56
N LEU A 205 25.31 -27.45 21.98
CA LEU A 205 24.16 -27.23 21.07
C LEU A 205 23.78 -25.78 20.99
N ASN A 206 24.43 -24.88 21.72
CA ASN A 206 24.12 -23.46 21.80
C ASN A 206 22.63 -23.16 22.08
N ILE A 207 22.04 -23.93 23.00
CA ILE A 207 20.64 -23.84 23.43
C ILE A 207 20.52 -23.18 24.80
N SER A 208 19.31 -22.68 25.12
CA SER A 208 19.02 -22.11 26.44
C SER A 208 19.01 -23.20 27.55
N LEU A 209 19.22 -22.78 28.81
CA LEU A 209 19.08 -23.67 29.96
C LEU A 209 17.70 -24.32 30.05
N GLN A 210 16.66 -23.57 29.68
CA GLN A 210 15.30 -24.07 29.64
C GLN A 210 15.17 -25.22 28.63
N GLN A 211 15.65 -25.04 27.40
CA GLN A 211 15.63 -26.07 26.36
C GLN A 211 16.47 -27.30 26.75
N ALA A 212 17.65 -27.08 27.36
CA ALA A 212 18.46 -28.17 27.88
C ALA A 212 17.72 -28.96 28.95
N GLY A 213 16.99 -28.26 29.83
CA GLY A 213 16.15 -28.89 30.86
C GLY A 213 15.01 -29.71 30.25
N GLU A 214 14.31 -29.18 29.24
CA GLU A 214 13.26 -29.88 28.54
C GLU A 214 13.76 -31.17 27.86
N TYR A 215 14.91 -31.12 27.21
CA TYR A 215 15.52 -32.31 26.60
C TYR A 215 15.93 -33.33 27.67
N PHE A 216 16.48 -32.88 28.80
CA PHE A 216 16.85 -33.79 29.90
C PHE A 216 15.60 -34.45 30.49
N GLU A 217 14.52 -33.73 30.73
CA GLU A 217 13.27 -34.30 31.23
C GLU A 217 12.63 -35.29 30.24
N MET A 218 12.83 -35.07 28.94
CA MET A 218 12.29 -35.92 27.87
C MET A 218 13.09 -37.23 27.72
N TYR A 219 14.41 -37.18 27.82
CA TYR A 219 15.29 -38.33 27.50
C TYR A 219 16.02 -38.91 28.69
N GLY A 220 16.19 -38.16 29.78
CA GLY A 220 16.92 -38.63 30.98
C GLY A 220 16.14 -39.58 31.87
N LYS A 221 14.80 -39.68 31.75
CA LYS A 221 13.94 -40.52 32.60
C LYS A 221 13.82 -41.98 32.15
N HIS A 222 14.31 -42.34 30.98
CA HIS A 222 14.16 -43.72 30.46
C HIS A 222 15.31 -44.66 30.71
N ILE A 223 16.28 -44.29 31.57
CA ILE A 223 17.48 -45.09 31.84
C ILE A 223 17.65 -45.31 33.36
N VAL A 224 16.55 -45.62 34.08
CA VAL A 224 16.59 -46.13 35.46
C VAL A 224 15.84 -47.45 35.53
#